data_76858113428abfdc8e5d4b63f0780ab8
#
_entry.id   76858113428abfdc8e5d4b63f0780ab8
#
_cell.length_a   1.000
_cell.length_b   1.000
_cell.length_c   1.000
_cell.angle_alpha   90.00
_cell.angle_beta   90.00
_cell.angle_gamma   90.00
#
_symmetry.space_group_name_H-M   'P 1'
#
loop_
_entity.id
_entity.type
_entity.pdbx_description
1 polymer ?
#
loop_
_entity_poly.entity_id
_entity_poly.type
_entity_poly.pdbx_seq_one_letter_code
_entity_poly.pdbx_strand_id
1 'polypeptide(L)'
;MNEFSITPFRGPHLLLLLLTAAAVLLIFLLLRGKPEARRSRFLIGVCLFNLALFTVYKLSLSLDAAYVRAYYPNGFNIFNELPLHLCNINLFLIPLGVWKRNRSIMGFSFFVAPLGALMALLFPEPLFSGFSLFLPRIFGYYVTHALLVVCGLSLATLGFYSPDPKDIPRILKTFGLLAVGAHLINLLLRLTLCPEANYFFTYGAEIGVLKLFWRIIPAPLLYGLPAPLILAGYMYAVCALSRLTRGAEEASFS
;
A
#
# COMPACT_ATOMS: atom_id res chain seq x y z
N MET A 1 -11.74 28.71 0.17
CA MET A 1 -11.06 27.38 0.21
C MET A 1 -9.95 27.51 1.23
N ASN A 2 -9.90 26.61 2.23
CA ASN A 2 -8.80 26.63 3.22
C ASN A 2 -7.48 26.36 2.50
N GLU A 3 -6.45 27.17 2.77
CA GLU A 3 -5.11 27.06 2.17
C GLU A 3 -4.47 25.67 2.30
N PHE A 4 -4.87 24.90 3.31
CA PHE A 4 -4.40 23.54 3.60
C PHE A 4 -5.35 22.42 3.11
N SER A 5 -6.25 22.72 2.18
CA SER A 5 -7.15 21.72 1.59
C SER A 5 -6.39 20.84 0.61
N ILE A 6 -6.43 19.51 0.81
CA ILE A 6 -5.81 18.54 -0.09
C ILE A 6 -6.79 18.21 -1.22
N THR A 7 -6.49 18.75 -2.40
CA THR A 7 -7.19 18.41 -3.65
C THR A 7 -6.15 17.82 -4.61
N PRO A 8 -6.44 16.70 -5.31
CA PRO A 8 -5.50 16.08 -6.24
C PRO A 8 -4.89 17.08 -7.23
N PHE A 9 -3.57 16.99 -7.39
CA PHE A 9 -2.75 17.82 -8.28
C PHE A 9 -2.76 19.34 -7.99
N ARG A 10 -3.22 19.77 -6.81
CA ARG A 10 -3.08 21.15 -6.32
C ARG A 10 -1.88 21.29 -5.38
N GLY A 11 -1.49 22.53 -5.07
CA GLY A 11 -0.25 22.84 -4.32
C GLY A 11 0.01 21.97 -3.07
N PRO A 12 -0.91 21.91 -2.08
CA PRO A 12 -0.71 21.09 -0.89
C PRO A 12 -0.55 19.58 -1.20
N HIS A 13 -1.27 19.06 -2.18
CA HIS A 13 -1.14 17.66 -2.61
C HIS A 13 0.22 17.39 -3.28
N LEU A 14 0.65 18.27 -4.20
CA LEU A 14 1.97 18.16 -4.84
C LEU A 14 3.10 18.28 -3.82
N LEU A 15 2.96 19.18 -2.84
CA LEU A 15 3.93 19.29 -1.74
C LEU A 15 4.02 17.97 -0.95
N LEU A 16 2.90 17.33 -0.64
CA LEU A 16 2.90 16.03 0.05
C LEU A 16 3.63 14.96 -0.76
N LEU A 17 3.40 14.90 -2.07
CA LEU A 17 4.10 13.94 -2.95
C LEU A 17 5.61 14.23 -2.99
N LEU A 18 6.00 15.50 -3.10
CA LEU A 18 7.41 15.92 -3.05
C LEU A 18 8.06 15.58 -1.70
N LEU A 19 7.38 15.83 -0.59
CA LEU A 19 7.86 15.47 0.75
C LEU A 19 8.01 13.94 0.89
N THR A 20 7.10 13.17 0.30
CA THR A 20 7.20 11.70 0.29
C THR A 20 8.46 11.24 -0.47
N ALA A 21 8.70 11.79 -1.67
CA ALA A 21 9.90 11.50 -2.44
C ALA A 21 11.18 11.95 -1.72
N ALA A 22 11.16 13.14 -1.14
CA ALA A 22 12.28 13.68 -0.34
C ALA A 22 12.57 12.79 0.88
N ALA A 23 11.55 12.24 1.55
CA ALA A 23 11.72 11.33 2.67
C ALA A 23 12.43 10.03 2.25
N VAL A 24 12.08 9.46 1.09
CA VAL A 24 12.78 8.27 0.54
C VAL A 24 14.26 8.60 0.31
N LEU A 25 14.56 9.73 -0.35
CA LEU A 25 15.93 10.15 -0.61
C LEU A 25 16.70 10.42 0.68
N LEU A 26 16.10 11.12 1.63
CA LEU A 26 16.72 11.42 2.92
C LEU A 26 17.07 10.15 3.71
N ILE A 27 16.14 9.21 3.79
CA ILE A 27 16.36 7.91 4.46
C ILE A 27 17.51 7.15 3.77
N PHE A 28 17.54 7.12 2.44
CA PHE A 28 18.65 6.53 1.70
C PHE A 28 19.98 7.20 2.06
N LEU A 29 20.06 8.53 2.01
CA LEU A 29 21.30 9.27 2.30
C LEU A 29 21.78 9.09 3.74
N LEU A 30 20.87 9.05 4.72
CA LEU A 30 21.20 8.88 6.14
C LEU A 30 21.63 7.45 6.50
N LEU A 31 21.09 6.46 5.77
CA LEU A 31 21.27 5.05 6.09
C LEU A 31 22.19 4.29 5.12
N ARG A 32 22.50 4.87 3.95
CA ARG A 32 23.51 4.27 3.06
C ARG A 32 24.82 4.11 3.80
N GLY A 33 25.46 2.96 3.64
CA GLY A 33 26.72 2.65 4.33
C GLY A 33 26.58 2.30 5.81
N LYS A 34 25.40 2.37 6.42
CA LYS A 34 25.20 1.92 7.80
C LYS A 34 25.03 0.40 7.84
N PRO A 35 25.43 -0.26 8.97
CA PRO A 35 25.24 -1.69 9.16
C PRO A 35 23.78 -2.13 8.91
N GLU A 36 23.61 -3.34 8.35
CA GLU A 36 22.28 -3.91 8.05
C GLU A 36 21.34 -3.89 9.27
N ALA A 37 21.87 -4.23 10.46
CA ALA A 37 21.09 -4.21 11.69
C ALA A 37 20.51 -2.83 12.04
N ARG A 38 21.22 -1.73 11.70
CA ARG A 38 20.71 -0.35 11.90
C ARG A 38 19.63 -0.02 10.88
N ARG A 39 19.85 -0.36 9.62
CA ARG A 39 18.87 -0.16 8.53
C ARG A 39 17.59 -0.94 8.79
N SER A 40 17.72 -2.22 9.20
CA SER A 40 16.59 -3.09 9.54
C SER A 40 15.77 -2.55 10.72
N ARG A 41 16.43 -2.20 11.84
CA ARG A 41 15.74 -1.63 13.01
C ARG A 41 15.01 -0.34 12.67
N PHE A 42 15.61 0.52 11.86
CA PHE A 42 14.98 1.77 11.42
C PHE A 42 13.73 1.48 10.58
N LEU A 43 13.83 0.63 9.54
CA LEU A 43 12.70 0.33 8.66
C LEU A 43 11.55 -0.34 9.41
N ILE A 44 11.86 -1.31 10.27
CA ILE A 44 10.86 -1.96 11.13
C ILE A 44 10.20 -0.92 12.05
N GLY A 45 10.99 -0.02 12.66
CA GLY A 45 10.48 1.04 13.53
C GLY A 45 9.51 1.99 12.81
N VAL A 46 9.84 2.40 11.57
CA VAL A 46 8.94 3.24 10.75
C VAL A 46 7.64 2.49 10.41
N CYS A 47 7.72 1.19 10.07
CA CYS A 47 6.52 0.39 9.81
C CYS A 47 5.63 0.25 11.05
N LEU A 48 6.22 0.01 12.23
CA LEU A 48 5.47 -0.09 13.48
C LEU A 48 4.85 1.25 13.88
N PHE A 49 5.58 2.35 13.70
CA PHE A 49 5.02 3.70 13.87
C PHE A 49 3.84 3.95 12.94
N ASN A 50 3.98 3.59 11.65
CA ASN A 50 2.90 3.74 10.67
C ASN A 50 1.69 2.86 11.03
N LEU A 51 1.91 1.63 11.52
CA LEU A 51 0.84 0.76 12.01
C LEU A 51 0.09 1.37 13.20
N ALA A 52 0.82 1.95 14.16
CA ALA A 52 0.22 2.66 15.29
C ALA A 52 -0.60 3.88 14.82
N LEU A 53 -0.03 4.69 13.93
CA LEU A 53 -0.72 5.83 13.33
C LEU A 53 -1.97 5.40 12.55
N PHE A 54 -1.88 4.34 11.76
CA PHE A 54 -3.01 3.75 11.04
C PHE A 54 -4.11 3.32 12.01
N THR A 55 -3.75 2.65 13.10
CA THR A 55 -4.73 2.20 14.11
C THR A 55 -5.45 3.39 14.74
N VAL A 56 -4.72 4.42 15.18
CA VAL A 56 -5.31 5.64 15.76
C VAL A 56 -6.22 6.34 14.74
N TYR A 57 -5.75 6.48 13.51
CA TYR A 57 -6.53 7.05 12.42
C TYR A 57 -7.84 6.28 12.19
N LYS A 58 -7.78 4.97 12.07
CA LYS A 58 -8.97 4.15 11.82
C LYS A 58 -9.97 4.18 12.99
N LEU A 59 -9.49 4.19 14.22
CA LEU A 59 -10.34 4.39 15.38
C LEU A 59 -10.98 5.78 15.39
N SER A 60 -10.26 6.83 14.96
CA SER A 60 -10.81 8.20 14.90
C SER A 60 -11.95 8.36 13.88
N LEU A 61 -12.06 7.48 12.88
CA LEU A 61 -13.14 7.51 11.90
C LEU A 61 -14.53 7.30 12.54
N SER A 62 -14.61 6.57 13.66
CA SER A 62 -15.87 6.40 14.42
C SER A 62 -16.43 7.72 14.93
N LEU A 63 -15.59 8.74 15.12
CA LEU A 63 -15.96 10.07 15.59
C LEU A 63 -16.27 11.05 14.44
N ASP A 64 -15.99 10.67 13.19
CA ASP A 64 -16.25 11.49 12.03
C ASP A 64 -17.68 11.25 11.48
N ALA A 65 -18.61 12.07 11.89
CA ALA A 65 -20.02 11.92 11.53
C ALA A 65 -20.27 11.97 10.01
N ALA A 66 -19.44 12.67 9.22
CA ALA A 66 -19.56 12.71 7.78
C ALA A 66 -19.13 11.37 7.15
N TYR A 67 -18.03 10.81 7.66
CA TYR A 67 -17.54 9.50 7.25
C TYR A 67 -18.51 8.39 7.60
N VAL A 68 -18.97 8.35 8.87
CA VAL A 68 -19.91 7.34 9.36
C VAL A 68 -21.22 7.36 8.56
N ARG A 69 -21.80 8.54 8.31
CA ARG A 69 -23.03 8.63 7.50
C ARG A 69 -22.86 8.15 6.07
N ALA A 70 -21.68 8.34 5.48
CA ALA A 70 -21.44 7.98 4.09
C ALA A 70 -21.18 6.49 3.88
N TYR A 71 -20.46 5.85 4.80
CA TYR A 71 -20.01 4.45 4.64
C TYR A 71 -20.73 3.47 5.56
N TYR A 72 -21.36 3.94 6.65
CA TYR A 72 -21.91 3.07 7.71
C TYR A 72 -23.35 3.48 8.06
N PRO A 73 -24.34 3.25 7.17
CA PRO A 73 -25.73 3.61 7.42
C PRO A 73 -26.31 2.90 8.66
N ASN A 74 -25.76 1.73 9.04
CA ASN A 74 -26.16 0.95 10.20
C ASN A 74 -25.26 1.16 11.44
N GLY A 75 -24.37 2.18 11.42
CA GLY A 75 -23.42 2.47 12.48
C GLY A 75 -22.02 1.94 12.18
N PHE A 76 -21.02 2.63 12.75
CA PHE A 76 -19.61 2.33 12.52
C PHE A 76 -19.24 0.89 12.89
N ASN A 77 -18.54 0.20 12.01
CA ASN A 77 -18.06 -1.15 12.22
C ASN A 77 -16.53 -1.24 12.02
N ILE A 78 -15.79 -1.41 13.12
CA ILE A 78 -14.33 -1.50 13.10
C ILE A 78 -13.81 -2.68 12.29
N PHE A 79 -14.59 -3.76 12.15
CA PHE A 79 -14.24 -4.91 11.34
C PHE A 79 -14.22 -4.64 9.83
N ASN A 80 -14.68 -3.46 9.38
CA ASN A 80 -14.51 -3.00 8.01
C ASN A 80 -13.27 -2.10 7.83
N GLU A 81 -12.60 -1.72 8.92
CA GLU A 81 -11.45 -0.81 8.93
C GLU A 81 -10.13 -1.49 9.29
N LEU A 82 -10.10 -2.82 9.35
CA LEU A 82 -8.88 -3.56 9.66
C LEU A 82 -7.81 -3.35 8.57
N PRO A 83 -6.50 -3.43 8.90
CA PRO A 83 -5.40 -3.22 7.94
C PRO A 83 -5.19 -4.43 7.00
N LEU A 84 -6.29 -4.94 6.43
CA LEU A 84 -6.30 -6.13 5.57
C LEU A 84 -6.45 -5.83 4.08
N HIS A 85 -6.54 -4.55 3.66
CA HIS A 85 -6.45 -4.20 2.25
C HIS A 85 -5.02 -4.41 1.71
N LEU A 86 -4.91 -4.58 0.41
CA LEU A 86 -3.67 -4.92 -0.29
C LEU A 86 -2.49 -3.97 0.03
N CYS A 87 -2.75 -2.67 0.17
CA CYS A 87 -1.73 -1.72 0.61
C CYS A 87 -1.41 -1.89 2.10
N ASN A 88 -2.44 -1.94 2.97
CA ASN A 88 -2.29 -1.86 4.42
C ASN A 88 -1.68 -3.12 5.06
N ILE A 89 -1.91 -4.31 4.47
CA ILE A 89 -1.29 -5.55 4.95
C ILE A 89 0.25 -5.49 4.92
N ASN A 90 0.81 -4.62 4.08
CA ASN A 90 2.24 -4.40 4.00
C ASN A 90 2.82 -3.71 5.24
N LEU A 91 1.99 -3.11 6.12
CA LEU A 91 2.41 -2.65 7.44
C LEU A 91 2.94 -3.80 8.31
N PHE A 92 2.46 -5.03 8.07
CA PHE A 92 2.95 -6.26 8.73
C PHE A 92 3.98 -7.00 7.87
N LEU A 93 3.78 -7.03 6.55
CA LEU A 93 4.61 -7.84 5.66
C LEU A 93 6.01 -7.27 5.51
N ILE A 94 6.18 -5.94 5.45
CA ILE A 94 7.51 -5.32 5.35
C ILE A 94 8.37 -5.68 6.57
N PRO A 95 7.95 -5.40 7.82
CA PRO A 95 8.76 -5.75 8.99
C PRO A 95 8.99 -7.27 9.12
N LEU A 96 7.98 -8.08 8.82
CA LEU A 96 8.11 -9.54 8.82
C LEU A 96 9.13 -10.03 7.78
N GLY A 97 9.06 -9.51 6.56
CA GLY A 97 9.96 -9.85 5.45
C GLY A 97 11.41 -9.49 5.77
N VAL A 98 11.65 -8.30 6.32
CA VAL A 98 12.98 -7.83 6.73
C VAL A 98 13.51 -8.67 7.91
N TRP A 99 12.70 -8.91 8.94
CA TRP A 99 13.08 -9.69 10.11
C TRP A 99 13.42 -11.15 9.75
N LYS A 100 12.56 -11.79 8.93
CA LYS A 100 12.75 -13.19 8.51
C LYS A 100 13.69 -13.33 7.30
N ARG A 101 14.19 -12.23 6.74
CA ARG A 101 14.95 -12.20 5.47
C ARG A 101 14.26 -12.96 4.34
N ASN A 102 12.93 -12.88 4.30
CA ASN A 102 12.12 -13.60 3.33
C ASN A 102 12.01 -12.81 2.02
N ARG A 103 12.76 -13.26 1.00
CA ARG A 103 12.84 -12.59 -0.30
C ARG A 103 11.49 -12.47 -1.01
N SER A 104 10.61 -13.47 -0.90
CA SER A 104 9.29 -13.43 -1.54
C SER A 104 8.37 -12.38 -0.92
N ILE A 105 8.38 -12.27 0.42
CA ILE A 105 7.60 -11.25 1.14
C ILE A 105 8.17 -9.86 0.85
N MET A 106 9.49 -9.67 0.91
CA MET A 106 10.12 -8.39 0.59
C MET A 106 9.86 -7.97 -0.85
N GLY A 107 9.96 -8.92 -1.80
CA GLY A 107 9.64 -8.66 -3.21
C GLY A 107 8.18 -8.28 -3.43
N PHE A 108 7.23 -9.02 -2.83
CA PHE A 108 5.83 -8.66 -2.86
C PHE A 108 5.62 -7.23 -2.33
N SER A 109 6.14 -6.93 -1.14
CA SER A 109 5.98 -5.62 -0.51
C SER A 109 6.64 -4.50 -1.31
N PHE A 110 7.81 -4.73 -1.92
CA PHE A 110 8.49 -3.76 -2.79
C PHE A 110 7.64 -3.36 -3.99
N PHE A 111 7.00 -4.33 -4.65
CA PHE A 111 6.19 -4.02 -5.83
C PHE A 111 4.80 -3.49 -5.45
N VAL A 112 4.18 -4.04 -4.43
CA VAL A 112 2.75 -3.81 -4.16
C VAL A 112 2.50 -2.66 -3.19
N ALA A 113 3.34 -2.48 -2.14
CA ALA A 113 3.11 -1.43 -1.15
C ALA A 113 3.19 -0.01 -1.76
N PRO A 114 4.27 0.36 -2.50
CA PRO A 114 4.34 1.68 -3.09
C PRO A 114 3.31 1.86 -4.22
N LEU A 115 3.02 0.82 -5.02
CA LEU A 115 2.02 0.90 -6.08
C LEU A 115 0.64 1.20 -5.50
N GLY A 116 0.17 0.39 -4.55
CA GLY A 116 -1.15 0.58 -3.94
C GLY A 116 -1.26 1.89 -3.17
N ALA A 117 -0.22 2.26 -2.43
CA ALA A 117 -0.21 3.50 -1.68
C ALA A 117 -0.15 4.75 -2.58
N LEU A 118 0.62 4.73 -3.67
CA LEU A 118 0.63 5.80 -4.66
C LEU A 118 -0.71 5.93 -5.37
N MET A 119 -1.37 4.82 -5.72
CA MET A 119 -2.71 4.87 -6.31
C MET A 119 -3.71 5.54 -5.36
N ALA A 120 -3.65 5.22 -4.06
CA ALA A 120 -4.50 5.88 -3.05
C ALA A 120 -4.18 7.38 -2.92
N LEU A 121 -2.90 7.78 -2.97
CA LEU A 121 -2.50 9.19 -2.92
C LEU A 121 -2.93 9.95 -4.17
N LEU A 122 -2.75 9.38 -5.36
CA LEU A 122 -3.02 10.06 -6.64
C LEU A 122 -4.52 10.12 -6.97
N PHE A 123 -5.28 9.10 -6.57
CA PHE A 123 -6.71 8.95 -6.88
C PHE A 123 -7.52 8.69 -5.59
N PRO A 124 -7.53 9.65 -4.65
CA PRO A 124 -8.26 9.49 -3.41
C PRO A 124 -9.77 9.44 -3.67
N GLU A 125 -10.48 8.71 -2.83
CA GLU A 125 -11.94 8.73 -2.83
C GLU A 125 -12.48 10.11 -2.44
N PRO A 126 -13.73 10.45 -2.85
CA PRO A 126 -14.30 11.79 -2.65
C PRO A 126 -14.25 12.30 -1.20
N LEU A 127 -14.45 11.42 -0.21
CA LEU A 127 -14.39 11.79 1.22
C LEU A 127 -12.97 12.08 1.74
N PHE A 128 -11.95 11.76 0.96
CA PHE A 128 -10.54 12.05 1.29
C PHE A 128 -9.96 13.19 0.45
N SER A 129 -10.80 13.89 -0.36
CA SER A 129 -10.38 14.97 -1.25
C SER A 129 -11.14 16.25 -0.96
N GLY A 130 -10.48 17.41 -1.10
CA GLY A 130 -11.11 18.71 -0.93
C GLY A 130 -11.25 19.19 0.52
N PHE A 131 -10.72 18.45 1.48
CA PHE A 131 -10.78 18.77 2.92
C PHE A 131 -9.42 19.18 3.47
N SER A 132 -9.43 19.88 4.63
CA SER A 132 -8.21 20.29 5.31
C SER A 132 -7.36 19.10 5.74
N LEU A 133 -6.05 19.20 5.54
CA LEU A 133 -5.06 18.22 6.02
C LEU A 133 -5.11 18.00 7.55
N PHE A 134 -5.57 18.98 8.30
CA PHE A 134 -5.67 18.89 9.76
C PHE A 134 -6.87 18.09 10.26
N LEU A 135 -7.80 17.68 9.39
CA LEU A 135 -8.83 16.72 9.78
C LEU A 135 -8.18 15.34 10.00
N PRO A 136 -8.45 14.67 11.14
CA PRO A 136 -7.84 13.37 11.48
C PRO A 136 -7.99 12.34 10.35
N ARG A 137 -9.14 12.29 9.68
CA ARG A 137 -9.42 11.45 8.53
C ARG A 137 -8.43 11.72 7.39
N ILE A 138 -8.25 12.99 7.03
CA ILE A 138 -7.40 13.40 5.90
C ILE A 138 -5.92 13.19 6.25
N PHE A 139 -5.50 13.66 7.42
CA PHE A 139 -4.13 13.47 7.91
C PHE A 139 -3.76 11.99 7.96
N GLY A 140 -4.58 11.17 8.61
CA GLY A 140 -4.32 9.74 8.74
C GLY A 140 -4.22 9.05 7.39
N TYR A 141 -5.17 9.32 6.48
CA TYR A 141 -5.17 8.74 5.14
C TYR A 141 -3.88 9.05 4.38
N TYR A 142 -3.55 10.34 4.23
CA TYR A 142 -2.42 10.76 3.40
C TYR A 142 -1.07 10.38 4.03
N VAL A 143 -0.89 10.57 5.34
CA VAL A 143 0.38 10.29 6.00
C VAL A 143 0.66 8.79 6.06
N THR A 144 -0.34 7.96 6.35
CA THR A 144 -0.12 6.50 6.39
C THR A 144 0.23 5.92 5.02
N HIS A 145 -0.41 6.41 3.94
CA HIS A 145 -0.06 5.99 2.58
C HIS A 145 1.31 6.53 2.15
N ALA A 146 1.65 7.78 2.47
CA ALA A 146 2.97 8.34 2.20
C ALA A 146 4.09 7.53 2.89
N LEU A 147 3.92 7.20 4.17
CA LEU A 147 4.85 6.35 4.91
C LEU A 147 4.94 4.94 4.33
N LEU A 148 3.84 4.40 3.80
CA LEU A 148 3.84 3.09 3.16
C LEU A 148 4.62 3.09 1.83
N VAL A 149 4.53 4.18 1.03
CA VAL A 149 5.40 4.39 -0.14
C VAL A 149 6.87 4.40 0.29
N VAL A 150 7.19 5.18 1.32
CA VAL A 150 8.55 5.28 1.87
C VAL A 150 9.07 3.91 2.31
N CYS A 151 8.29 3.16 3.09
CA CYS A 151 8.70 1.84 3.58
C CYS A 151 8.91 0.83 2.44
N GLY A 152 7.98 0.79 1.46
CA GLY A 152 8.07 -0.12 0.32
C GLY A 152 9.29 0.15 -0.56
N LEU A 153 9.55 1.41 -0.91
CA LEU A 153 10.73 1.81 -1.70
C LEU A 153 12.04 1.62 -0.92
N SER A 154 12.00 1.78 0.41
CA SER A 154 13.16 1.57 1.28
C SER A 154 13.66 0.13 1.27
N LEU A 155 12.84 -0.85 0.89
CA LEU A 155 13.31 -2.24 0.70
C LEU A 155 14.42 -2.32 -0.35
N ALA A 156 14.31 -1.58 -1.45
CA ALA A 156 15.35 -1.56 -2.48
C ALA A 156 16.46 -0.55 -2.16
N THR A 157 16.11 0.68 -1.79
CA THR A 157 17.11 1.73 -1.56
C THR A 157 18.03 1.45 -0.38
N LEU A 158 17.58 0.69 0.60
CA LEU A 158 18.40 0.23 1.73
C LEU A 158 19.04 -1.15 1.50
N GLY A 159 18.87 -1.76 0.31
CA GLY A 159 19.55 -2.99 -0.08
C GLY A 159 18.97 -4.28 0.53
N PHE A 160 17.71 -4.27 1.03
CA PHE A 160 17.05 -5.49 1.51
C PHE A 160 16.52 -6.35 0.37
N TYR A 161 16.10 -5.71 -0.73
CA TYR A 161 15.56 -6.37 -1.90
C TYR A 161 16.11 -5.73 -3.18
N SER A 162 16.43 -6.57 -4.14
CA SER A 162 16.84 -6.16 -5.49
C SER A 162 15.92 -6.84 -6.49
N PRO A 163 15.19 -6.08 -7.33
CA PRO A 163 14.25 -6.64 -8.29
C PRO A 163 14.92 -7.62 -9.24
N ASP A 164 14.38 -8.84 -9.34
CA ASP A 164 14.80 -9.88 -10.25
C ASP A 164 13.58 -10.57 -10.87
N PRO A 165 13.47 -10.70 -12.20
CA PRO A 165 12.38 -11.42 -12.85
C PRO A 165 12.20 -12.87 -12.37
N LYS A 166 13.25 -13.51 -11.89
CA LYS A 166 13.19 -14.88 -11.32
C LYS A 166 12.33 -14.98 -10.06
N ASP A 167 12.13 -13.86 -9.35
CA ASP A 167 11.28 -13.81 -8.15
C ASP A 167 9.79 -13.71 -8.47
N ILE A 168 9.42 -13.25 -9.68
CA ILE A 168 8.04 -12.95 -10.06
C ILE A 168 7.08 -14.11 -9.79
N PRO A 169 7.37 -15.37 -10.17
CA PRO A 169 6.46 -16.48 -9.90
C PRO A 169 6.19 -16.69 -8.39
N ARG A 170 7.22 -16.50 -7.55
CA ARG A 170 7.09 -16.64 -6.10
C ARG A 170 6.28 -15.48 -5.50
N ILE A 171 6.46 -14.28 -6.04
CA ILE A 171 5.71 -13.08 -5.62
C ILE A 171 4.24 -13.23 -6.01
N LEU A 172 3.94 -13.69 -7.21
CA LEU A 172 2.57 -13.98 -7.65
C LEU A 172 1.90 -15.06 -6.80
N LYS A 173 2.66 -16.11 -6.42
CA LYS A 173 2.17 -17.10 -5.46
C LYS A 173 1.82 -16.46 -4.11
N THR A 174 2.68 -15.57 -3.60
CA THR A 174 2.40 -14.82 -2.36
C THR A 174 1.14 -13.97 -2.51
N PHE A 175 0.98 -13.25 -3.62
CA PHE A 175 -0.23 -12.49 -3.93
C PHE A 175 -1.48 -13.39 -3.92
N GLY A 176 -1.44 -14.53 -4.60
CA GLY A 176 -2.56 -15.48 -4.65
C GLY A 176 -2.93 -16.04 -3.27
N LEU A 177 -1.94 -16.41 -2.45
CA LEU A 177 -2.17 -16.88 -1.07
C LEU A 177 -2.81 -15.79 -0.20
N LEU A 178 -2.36 -14.53 -0.32
CA LEU A 178 -2.94 -13.40 0.40
C LEU A 178 -4.37 -13.10 -0.08
N ALA A 179 -4.62 -13.18 -1.39
CA ALA A 179 -5.96 -12.96 -1.95
C ALA A 179 -6.96 -14.04 -1.47
N VAL A 180 -6.56 -15.30 -1.49
CA VAL A 180 -7.37 -16.40 -0.95
C VAL A 180 -7.59 -16.24 0.55
N GLY A 181 -6.54 -15.92 1.32
CA GLY A 181 -6.63 -15.65 2.75
C GLY A 181 -7.58 -14.50 3.07
N ALA A 182 -7.47 -13.37 2.35
CA ALA A 182 -8.38 -12.24 2.50
C ALA A 182 -9.82 -12.61 2.13
N HIS A 183 -10.02 -13.45 1.11
CA HIS A 183 -11.37 -13.93 0.75
C HIS A 183 -12.00 -14.79 1.85
N LEU A 184 -11.23 -15.69 2.46
CA LEU A 184 -11.70 -16.49 3.58
C LEU A 184 -12.02 -15.63 4.80
N ILE A 185 -11.21 -14.61 5.09
CA ILE A 185 -11.50 -13.64 6.16
C ILE A 185 -12.78 -12.85 5.83
N ASN A 186 -12.96 -12.39 4.59
CA ASN A 186 -14.19 -11.72 4.17
C ASN A 186 -15.41 -12.63 4.39
N LEU A 187 -15.36 -13.90 3.97
CA LEU A 187 -16.45 -14.83 4.20
C LEU A 187 -16.78 -14.99 5.68
N LEU A 188 -15.76 -15.18 6.52
CA LEU A 188 -15.95 -15.28 7.98
C LEU A 188 -16.59 -14.03 8.56
N LEU A 189 -16.04 -12.85 8.24
CA LEU A 189 -16.55 -11.58 8.74
C LEU A 189 -17.98 -11.31 8.27
N ARG A 190 -18.29 -11.58 7.01
CA ARG A 190 -19.63 -11.39 6.45
C ARG A 190 -20.69 -12.27 7.10
N LEU A 191 -20.31 -13.47 7.51
CA LEU A 191 -21.21 -14.42 8.20
C LEU A 191 -21.39 -14.09 9.69
N THR A 192 -20.48 -13.29 10.29
CA THR A 192 -20.47 -13.12 11.75
C THR A 192 -20.57 -11.67 12.21
N LEU A 193 -19.68 -10.78 11.75
CA LEU A 193 -19.43 -9.49 12.37
C LEU A 193 -19.60 -8.29 11.44
N CYS A 194 -19.44 -8.47 10.11
CA CYS A 194 -19.38 -7.37 9.16
C CYS A 194 -19.87 -7.83 7.78
N PRO A 195 -21.17 -7.74 7.49
CA PRO A 195 -21.75 -8.15 6.20
C PRO A 195 -21.14 -7.42 4.97
N GLU A 196 -20.57 -6.22 5.18
CA GLU A 196 -19.97 -5.37 4.16
C GLU A 196 -18.49 -5.70 3.89
N ALA A 197 -17.84 -6.57 4.68
CA ALA A 197 -16.41 -6.87 4.57
C ALA A 197 -16.00 -7.25 3.14
N ASN A 198 -15.01 -6.53 2.58
CA ASN A 198 -14.54 -6.73 1.20
C ASN A 198 -13.04 -6.44 1.04
N TYR A 199 -12.22 -7.00 1.91
CA TYR A 199 -10.77 -6.86 1.84
C TYR A 199 -10.19 -7.43 0.55
N PHE A 200 -9.16 -6.78 0.00
CA PHE A 200 -8.60 -7.08 -1.33
C PHE A 200 -9.63 -6.98 -2.46
N PHE A 201 -10.83 -6.48 -2.17
CA PHE A 201 -11.96 -6.48 -3.11
C PHE A 201 -12.30 -7.87 -3.64
N THR A 202 -12.05 -8.92 -2.88
CA THR A 202 -12.24 -10.29 -3.36
C THR A 202 -13.70 -10.73 -3.41
N TYR A 203 -14.59 -10.01 -2.72
CA TYR A 203 -16.02 -10.34 -2.69
C TYR A 203 -16.83 -9.53 -3.69
N GLY A 204 -16.46 -8.29 -3.95
CA GLY A 204 -17.15 -7.41 -4.90
C GLY A 204 -16.24 -6.33 -5.48
N ALA A 205 -16.55 -5.89 -6.70
CA ALA A 205 -15.76 -4.90 -7.43
C ALA A 205 -16.17 -3.47 -7.05
N GLU A 206 -15.34 -2.76 -6.30
CA GLU A 206 -15.59 -1.38 -5.87
C GLU A 206 -14.87 -0.36 -6.77
N ILE A 207 -13.66 -0.65 -7.23
CA ILE A 207 -12.85 0.26 -8.06
C ILE A 207 -13.03 0.01 -9.56
N GLY A 208 -12.81 1.05 -10.37
CA GLY A 208 -13.17 1.08 -11.80
C GLY A 208 -12.65 -0.10 -12.62
N VAL A 209 -11.35 -0.43 -12.52
CA VAL A 209 -10.74 -1.55 -13.27
C VAL A 209 -11.31 -2.90 -12.84
N LEU A 210 -11.61 -3.08 -11.56
CA LEU A 210 -12.21 -4.31 -11.06
C LEU A 210 -13.68 -4.45 -11.50
N LYS A 211 -14.41 -3.34 -11.65
CA LYS A 211 -15.77 -3.35 -12.23
C LYS A 211 -15.77 -3.85 -13.68
N LEU A 212 -14.71 -3.55 -14.45
CA LEU A 212 -14.54 -4.09 -15.79
C LEU A 212 -14.37 -5.63 -15.76
N PHE A 213 -13.52 -6.14 -14.85
CA PHE A 213 -13.30 -7.57 -14.69
C PHE A 213 -14.57 -8.29 -14.20
N TRP A 214 -15.32 -7.66 -13.30
CA TRP A 214 -16.60 -8.18 -12.83
C TRP A 214 -17.64 -8.35 -13.94
N ARG A 215 -17.64 -7.47 -14.94
CA ARG A 215 -18.54 -7.60 -16.11
C ARG A 215 -18.24 -8.84 -16.95
N ILE A 216 -16.99 -9.33 -16.92
CA ILE A 216 -16.54 -10.49 -17.69
C ILE A 216 -16.73 -11.76 -16.87
N ILE A 217 -16.38 -11.73 -15.59
CA ILE A 217 -16.47 -12.87 -14.66
C ILE A 217 -17.19 -12.39 -13.40
N PRO A 218 -18.53 -12.41 -13.33
CA PRO A 218 -19.29 -11.91 -12.19
C PRO A 218 -19.32 -12.92 -11.02
N ALA A 219 -18.15 -13.30 -10.54
CA ALA A 219 -18.01 -14.26 -9.43
C ALA A 219 -16.96 -13.78 -8.42
N PRO A 220 -17.28 -13.77 -7.11
CA PRO A 220 -16.34 -13.43 -6.06
C PRO A 220 -15.00 -14.18 -6.22
N LEU A 221 -13.92 -13.54 -5.87
CA LEU A 221 -12.52 -13.97 -6.04
C LEU A 221 -12.12 -14.19 -7.52
N LEU A 222 -12.93 -14.90 -8.31
CA LEU A 222 -12.56 -15.30 -9.68
C LEU A 222 -12.46 -14.12 -10.65
N TYR A 223 -13.25 -13.06 -10.46
CA TYR A 223 -13.15 -11.87 -11.32
C TYR A 223 -11.77 -11.16 -11.18
N GLY A 224 -11.04 -11.42 -10.09
CA GLY A 224 -9.70 -10.93 -9.88
C GLY A 224 -8.60 -11.66 -10.66
N LEU A 225 -8.90 -12.76 -11.38
CA LEU A 225 -7.90 -13.53 -12.12
C LEU A 225 -7.07 -12.75 -13.14
N PRO A 226 -7.53 -11.67 -13.79
CA PRO A 226 -6.69 -10.84 -14.64
C PRO A 226 -5.64 -10.01 -13.85
N ALA A 227 -5.88 -9.71 -12.57
CA ALA A 227 -4.97 -8.86 -11.78
C ALA A 227 -3.54 -9.41 -11.66
N PRO A 228 -3.29 -10.72 -11.43
CA PRO A 228 -1.95 -11.30 -11.46
C PRO A 228 -1.19 -11.08 -12.77
N LEU A 229 -1.87 -11.08 -13.92
CA LEU A 229 -1.23 -10.86 -15.23
C LEU A 229 -0.78 -9.40 -15.37
N ILE A 230 -1.63 -8.45 -14.98
CA ILE A 230 -1.29 -7.02 -14.98
C ILE A 230 -0.14 -6.75 -14.01
N LEU A 231 -0.21 -7.33 -12.82
CA LEU A 231 0.83 -7.22 -11.81
C LEU A 231 2.16 -7.81 -12.32
N ALA A 232 2.13 -8.95 -13.00
CA ALA A 232 3.32 -9.54 -13.63
C ALA A 232 3.94 -8.61 -14.67
N GLY A 233 3.15 -8.05 -15.59
CA GLY A 233 3.61 -7.08 -16.57
C GLY A 233 4.29 -5.86 -15.94
N TYR A 234 3.67 -5.30 -14.91
CA TYR A 234 4.26 -4.22 -14.11
C TYR A 234 5.60 -4.63 -13.47
N MET A 235 5.66 -5.80 -12.84
CA MET A 235 6.89 -6.31 -12.20
C MET A 235 8.01 -6.52 -13.22
N TYR A 236 7.72 -7.07 -14.41
CA TYR A 236 8.71 -7.20 -15.49
C TYR A 236 9.21 -5.84 -15.95
N ALA A 237 8.34 -4.85 -16.12
CA ALA A 237 8.72 -3.50 -16.51
C ALA A 237 9.66 -2.84 -15.47
N VAL A 238 9.35 -2.96 -14.18
CA VAL A 238 10.20 -2.45 -13.08
C VAL A 238 11.55 -3.17 -13.05
N CYS A 239 11.59 -4.49 -13.25
CA CYS A 239 12.83 -5.25 -13.31
C CYS A 239 13.69 -4.84 -14.52
N ALA A 240 13.08 -4.61 -15.67
CA ALA A 240 13.78 -4.13 -16.87
C ALA A 240 14.40 -2.74 -16.64
N LEU A 241 13.62 -1.80 -16.08
CA LEU A 241 14.11 -0.47 -15.74
C LEU A 241 15.27 -0.51 -14.74
N SER A 242 15.16 -1.35 -13.69
CA SER A 242 16.22 -1.53 -12.69
C SER A 242 17.53 -2.09 -13.29
N ARG A 243 17.44 -2.90 -14.33
CA ARG A 243 18.64 -3.41 -15.04
C ARG A 243 19.30 -2.33 -15.89
N LEU A 244 18.50 -1.51 -16.58
CA LEU A 244 19.01 -0.41 -17.40
C LEU A 244 19.77 0.62 -16.54
N THR A 245 19.24 0.96 -15.36
CA THR A 245 19.91 1.91 -14.46
C THR A 245 21.25 1.36 -13.93
N ARG A 246 21.33 0.08 -13.58
CA ARG A 246 22.60 -0.54 -13.12
C ARG A 246 23.65 -0.64 -14.24
N GLY A 247 23.24 -1.05 -15.43
CA GLY A 247 24.16 -1.10 -16.58
C GLY A 247 24.73 0.28 -16.95
N ALA A 248 23.93 1.34 -16.79
CA ALA A 248 24.40 2.70 -16.99
C ALA A 248 25.41 3.15 -15.92
N GLU A 249 25.23 2.76 -14.66
CA GLU A 249 26.20 3.02 -13.60
C GLU A 249 27.53 2.30 -13.85
N GLU A 250 27.50 1.00 -14.19
CA GLU A 250 28.72 0.23 -14.51
C GLU A 250 29.48 0.84 -15.69
N ALA A 251 28.79 1.28 -16.75
CA ALA A 251 29.40 1.91 -17.91
C ALA A 251 29.98 3.30 -17.62
N SER A 252 29.53 4.01 -16.59
CA SER A 252 30.04 5.34 -16.21
C SER A 252 31.32 5.28 -15.36
N PHE A 253 31.66 4.09 -14.82
CA PHE A 253 32.87 3.85 -14.00
C PHE A 253 33.95 3.06 -14.74
N SER A 254 33.71 2.62 -15.98
CA SER A 254 34.66 1.99 -16.88
C SER A 254 35.29 3.01 -17.83
#